data_f1d68897cb67d9107cfc2661f02ec7d2
#
_entry.id   f1d68897cb67d9107cfc2661f02ec7d2
#
_cell.length_a   1.000
_cell.length_b   1.000
_cell.length_c   1.000
_cell.angle_alpha   90.00
_cell.angle_beta   90.00
_cell.angle_gamma   90.00
#
_symmetry.space_group_name_H-M   'P 1'
#
loop_
_entity.id
_entity.type
_entity.pdbx_description
1 polymer ?
#
loop_
_entity_poly.entity_id
_entity_poly.type
_entity_poly.pdbx_seq_one_letter_code
_entity_poly.pdbx_strand_id
1 'polypeptide(L)'
;MAAVSIGMAQEVVEVTALVEVTHQHRHESPMHAASGDVVVWLTPLQKLQHLPEPHKQVYTLAQKNKQFTPHILVVPTGSSINFPNLDPFFHNVFSLFDGKRFDLGLYEAHTRRVVQFDKEGVSYIFCNIHPEMGAVVVSLSTPFYGVSTPDGAVVLHDVPPGSYRLNVWAENVSRDLLNGLSRTVEITDHDNELGTLRLQTSGDIMGHHENKFGESYAPVAKDPY
;
A
#
# COMPACT_ATOMS: atom_id res chain seq x y z
N MET A 1 24.55 16.05 43.14
CA MET A 1 24.09 16.87 42.00
C MET A 1 23.60 15.92 40.89
N ALA A 2 22.31 15.82 40.69
CA ALA A 2 21.75 14.99 39.63
C ALA A 2 21.76 15.80 38.33
N ALA A 3 22.46 15.31 37.29
CA ALA A 3 22.44 15.92 35.97
C ALA A 3 21.09 15.60 35.33
N VAL A 4 20.27 16.62 35.14
CA VAL A 4 19.05 16.53 34.34
C VAL A 4 19.51 16.48 32.88
N SER A 5 19.46 15.32 32.26
CA SER A 5 19.63 15.13 30.83
C SER A 5 18.39 15.73 30.15
N ILE A 6 18.50 16.93 29.61
CA ILE A 6 17.50 17.52 28.71
C ILE A 6 17.63 16.73 27.42
N GLY A 7 16.72 15.78 27.20
CA GLY A 7 16.58 15.14 25.90
C GLY A 7 16.22 16.19 24.86
N MET A 8 17.16 16.51 23.98
CA MET A 8 16.86 17.31 22.80
C MET A 8 15.83 16.55 21.97
N ALA A 9 14.68 17.15 21.69
CA ALA A 9 13.73 16.63 20.74
C ALA A 9 14.46 16.45 19.40
N GLN A 10 14.38 15.29 18.80
CA GLN A 10 14.95 15.05 17.47
C GLN A 10 14.19 15.95 16.49
N GLU A 11 14.93 16.76 15.74
CA GLU A 11 14.36 17.57 14.67
C GLU A 11 13.73 16.65 13.63
N VAL A 12 12.53 17.00 13.17
CA VAL A 12 11.80 16.26 12.13
C VAL A 12 11.29 17.25 11.09
N VAL A 13 11.21 16.80 9.85
CA VAL A 13 10.79 17.61 8.70
C VAL A 13 9.70 16.93 7.90
N GLU A 14 9.01 17.69 7.08
CA GLU A 14 8.16 17.15 6.02
C GLU A 14 9.00 16.90 4.76
N VAL A 15 8.75 15.77 4.10
CA VAL A 15 9.36 15.40 2.84
C VAL A 15 8.28 15.32 1.78
N THR A 16 8.48 15.97 0.65
CA THR A 16 7.48 16.04 -0.41
C THR A 16 7.96 15.40 -1.70
N ALA A 17 7.00 14.91 -2.51
CA ALA A 17 7.23 14.44 -3.86
C ALA A 17 6.02 14.74 -4.73
N LEU A 18 6.21 14.77 -6.05
CA LEU A 18 5.15 14.78 -7.04
C LEU A 18 5.17 13.47 -7.82
N VAL A 19 4.04 12.83 -7.96
CA VAL A 19 3.87 11.62 -8.77
C VAL A 19 3.19 11.98 -10.08
N GLU A 20 3.76 11.54 -11.19
CA GLU A 20 3.15 11.62 -12.52
C GLU A 20 2.95 10.20 -13.06
N VAL A 21 1.71 9.79 -13.30
CA VAL A 21 1.37 8.48 -13.87
C VAL A 21 0.93 8.65 -15.32
N THR A 22 1.53 7.86 -16.21
CA THR A 22 1.15 7.81 -17.63
C THR A 22 0.71 6.40 -18.02
N HIS A 23 -0.32 6.28 -18.87
CA HIS A 23 -0.74 5.01 -19.45
C HIS A 23 -0.05 4.78 -20.78
N GLN A 24 0.45 3.57 -21.00
CA GLN A 24 0.94 3.17 -22.32
C GLN A 24 -0.20 2.59 -23.14
N HIS A 25 -0.89 3.44 -23.91
CA HIS A 25 -1.75 2.96 -24.99
C HIS A 25 -0.93 2.81 -26.28
N ARG A 26 -1.06 1.65 -26.93
CA ARG A 26 -0.26 1.30 -28.12
C ARG A 26 -0.47 2.23 -29.33
N HIS A 27 -1.49 3.11 -29.34
CA HIS A 27 -1.86 3.95 -30.48
C HIS A 27 -2.43 5.34 -30.16
N GLU A 28 -2.39 5.80 -28.90
CA GLU A 28 -2.89 7.14 -28.54
C GLU A 28 -1.85 7.91 -27.71
N SER A 29 -1.94 9.23 -27.75
CA SER A 29 -1.11 10.10 -26.90
C SER A 29 -1.25 9.69 -25.43
N PRO A 30 -0.18 9.74 -24.63
CA PRO A 30 -0.24 9.36 -23.24
C PRO A 30 -1.31 10.19 -22.51
N MET A 31 -2.39 9.53 -22.08
CA MET A 31 -3.36 10.14 -21.18
C MET A 31 -2.76 10.19 -19.79
N HIS A 32 -2.78 11.35 -19.14
CA HIS A 32 -2.47 11.45 -17.73
C HIS A 32 -3.55 10.69 -16.96
N ALA A 33 -3.12 9.63 -16.27
CA ALA A 33 -3.95 8.94 -15.30
C ALA A 33 -4.05 9.78 -14.02
N ALA A 34 -5.07 9.50 -13.21
CA ALA A 34 -5.05 9.97 -11.83
C ALA A 34 -3.78 9.44 -11.16
N SER A 35 -2.98 10.33 -10.60
CA SER A 35 -1.71 10.00 -9.94
C SER A 35 -1.91 9.60 -8.48
N GLY A 36 -3.15 9.31 -8.07
CA GLY A 36 -3.51 8.85 -6.74
C GLY A 36 -3.12 7.39 -6.50
N ASP A 37 -3.10 7.02 -5.22
CA ASP A 37 -2.88 5.64 -4.76
C ASP A 37 -1.45 5.09 -5.02
N VAL A 38 -0.47 5.95 -5.24
CA VAL A 38 0.96 5.58 -5.25
C VAL A 38 1.51 5.69 -3.84
N VAL A 39 2.10 4.61 -3.34
CA VAL A 39 2.73 4.57 -2.01
C VAL A 39 4.20 4.89 -2.13
N VAL A 40 4.66 5.90 -1.40
CA VAL A 40 6.07 6.33 -1.33
C VAL A 40 6.53 6.22 0.11
N TRP A 41 7.71 5.60 0.35
CA TRP A 41 8.24 5.50 1.71
C TRP A 41 9.75 5.59 1.75
N LEU A 42 10.25 5.96 2.93
CA LEU A 42 11.66 6.09 3.24
C LEU A 42 12.07 5.02 4.26
N THR A 43 13.04 4.19 3.89
CA THR A 43 13.66 3.24 4.80
C THR A 43 15.00 3.81 5.28
N PRO A 44 15.21 4.03 6.59
CA PRO A 44 16.48 4.55 7.10
C PRO A 44 17.64 3.62 6.74
N LEU A 45 18.74 4.18 6.25
CA LEU A 45 19.99 3.45 5.99
C LEU A 45 20.88 3.36 7.20
N GLN A 46 20.60 4.16 8.22
CA GLN A 46 21.31 4.19 9.50
C GLN A 46 20.33 3.91 10.65
N LYS A 47 20.85 3.43 11.75
CA LYS A 47 20.03 3.23 12.96
C LYS A 47 19.67 4.61 13.53
N LEU A 48 18.39 4.96 13.44
CA LEU A 48 17.87 6.15 14.10
C LEU A 48 17.86 5.96 15.62
N GLN A 49 18.21 6.98 16.37
CA GLN A 49 18.27 6.91 17.84
C GLN A 49 16.87 6.72 18.44
N HIS A 50 15.85 7.30 17.81
CA HIS A 50 14.45 7.16 18.19
C HIS A 50 13.62 7.00 16.92
N LEU A 51 13.38 5.76 16.51
CA LEU A 51 12.30 5.47 15.55
C LEU A 51 10.99 5.53 16.36
N PRO A 52 10.02 6.34 15.95
CA PRO A 52 8.69 6.23 16.51
C PRO A 52 8.22 4.78 16.33
N GLU A 53 7.90 4.10 17.43
CA GLU A 53 7.30 2.76 17.34
C GLU A 53 6.03 2.89 16.52
N PRO A 54 5.88 2.14 15.42
CA PRO A 54 4.66 2.17 14.63
C PRO A 54 3.49 1.80 15.54
N HIS A 55 2.47 2.64 15.61
CA HIS A 55 1.28 2.35 16.39
C HIS A 55 0.61 1.11 15.80
N LYS A 56 0.80 -0.04 16.44
CA LYS A 56 0.12 -1.29 16.10
C LYS A 56 -1.34 -1.15 16.48
N GLN A 57 -2.16 -0.76 15.53
CA GLN A 57 -3.61 -0.65 15.70
C GLN A 57 -4.33 -1.68 14.82
N VAL A 58 -5.62 -1.80 15.04
CA VAL A 58 -6.48 -2.61 14.18
C VAL A 58 -6.98 -1.75 13.04
N TYR A 59 -6.59 -2.09 11.84
CA TYR A 59 -7.06 -1.47 10.60
C TYR A 59 -8.30 -2.19 10.08
N THR A 60 -9.00 -1.61 9.13
CA THR A 60 -10.19 -2.22 8.53
C THR A 60 -10.08 -2.19 7.02
N LEU A 61 -10.29 -3.36 6.40
CA LEU A 61 -10.47 -3.55 4.96
C LEU A 61 -11.84 -4.20 4.76
N ALA A 62 -12.86 -3.37 4.56
CA ALA A 62 -14.25 -3.82 4.52
C ALA A 62 -14.63 -4.40 3.15
N GLN A 63 -15.53 -5.38 3.14
CA GLN A 63 -16.19 -5.89 1.95
C GLN A 63 -17.58 -5.29 1.88
N LYS A 64 -17.85 -4.49 0.86
CA LYS A 64 -19.12 -3.82 0.65
C LYS A 64 -19.38 -3.61 -0.84
N ASN A 65 -20.59 -3.91 -1.30
CA ASN A 65 -20.99 -3.79 -2.71
C ASN A 65 -20.07 -4.57 -3.66
N LYS A 66 -19.64 -5.78 -3.27
CA LYS A 66 -18.66 -6.61 -4.00
C LYS A 66 -17.33 -5.89 -4.27
N GLN A 67 -16.87 -5.10 -3.30
CA GLN A 67 -15.59 -4.39 -3.36
C GLN A 67 -14.90 -4.42 -2.00
N PHE A 68 -13.57 -4.36 -2.01
CA PHE A 68 -12.79 -4.05 -0.82
C PHE A 68 -12.65 -2.52 -0.66
N THR A 69 -12.80 -2.02 0.57
CA THR A 69 -12.67 -0.59 0.87
C THR A 69 -11.85 -0.39 2.14
N PRO A 70 -10.76 0.38 2.08
CA PRO A 70 -10.19 1.05 0.91
C PRO A 70 -9.58 0.07 -0.11
N HIS A 71 -9.32 0.50 -1.35
CA HIS A 71 -8.64 -0.32 -2.34
C HIS A 71 -7.15 -0.53 -1.99
N ILE A 72 -6.48 0.52 -1.52
CA ILE A 72 -5.10 0.47 -1.02
C ILE A 72 -5.08 0.81 0.47
N LEU A 73 -4.45 -0.04 1.26
CA LEU A 73 -4.31 0.13 2.70
C LEU A 73 -2.84 0.00 3.11
N VAL A 74 -2.25 1.06 3.61
CA VAL A 74 -0.89 1.04 4.18
C VAL A 74 -0.99 0.83 5.68
N VAL A 75 -0.22 -0.13 6.21
CA VAL A 75 -0.20 -0.46 7.64
C VAL A 75 1.22 -0.67 8.16
N PRO A 76 1.52 -0.33 9.41
CA PRO A 76 2.74 -0.75 10.06
C PRO A 76 2.83 -2.28 10.16
N THR A 77 4.01 -2.84 9.92
CA THR A 77 4.28 -4.28 10.11
C THR A 77 3.97 -4.69 11.55
N GLY A 78 3.26 -5.81 11.70
CA GLY A 78 2.76 -6.31 12.97
C GLY A 78 1.34 -5.83 13.33
N SER A 79 0.73 -4.95 12.53
CA SER A 79 -0.67 -4.54 12.69
C SER A 79 -1.65 -5.66 12.36
N SER A 80 -2.84 -5.58 12.93
CA SER A 80 -3.96 -6.47 12.60
C SER A 80 -4.92 -5.76 11.65
N ILE A 81 -5.42 -6.49 10.65
CA ILE A 81 -6.46 -5.99 9.75
C ILE A 81 -7.74 -6.79 9.99
N ASN A 82 -8.81 -6.06 10.23
CA ASN A 82 -10.17 -6.57 10.34
C ASN A 82 -10.83 -6.55 8.95
N PHE A 83 -11.41 -7.68 8.56
CA PHE A 83 -12.11 -7.89 7.29
C PHE A 83 -13.61 -8.10 7.55
N PRO A 84 -14.42 -7.05 7.81
CA PRO A 84 -15.85 -7.21 7.96
C PRO A 84 -16.52 -7.45 6.61
N ASN A 85 -17.45 -8.42 6.57
CA ASN A 85 -18.36 -8.61 5.46
C ASN A 85 -19.63 -7.79 5.70
N LEU A 86 -19.80 -6.69 4.98
CA LEU A 86 -20.95 -5.78 5.10
C LEU A 86 -22.02 -6.05 4.02
N ASP A 87 -21.77 -7.00 3.12
CA ASP A 87 -22.73 -7.43 2.12
C ASP A 87 -23.69 -8.50 2.67
N PRO A 88 -24.88 -8.69 2.09
CA PRO A 88 -25.89 -9.65 2.57
C PRO A 88 -25.63 -11.09 2.10
N PHE A 89 -24.45 -11.39 1.57
CA PHE A 89 -24.04 -12.69 1.05
C PHE A 89 -22.62 -13.06 1.48
N PHE A 90 -22.22 -14.30 1.17
CA PHE A 90 -20.88 -14.80 1.52
C PHE A 90 -19.78 -14.11 0.72
N HIS A 91 -18.63 -13.98 1.37
CA HIS A 91 -17.36 -13.62 0.74
C HIS A 91 -16.25 -14.56 1.20
N ASN A 92 -15.15 -14.54 0.46
CA ASN A 92 -13.86 -15.11 0.86
C ASN A 92 -12.81 -13.99 0.80
N VAL A 93 -11.79 -14.07 1.63
CA VAL A 93 -10.63 -13.19 1.54
C VAL A 93 -9.38 -14.04 1.56
N PHE A 94 -8.55 -13.89 0.57
CA PHE A 94 -7.28 -14.61 0.49
C PHE A 94 -6.15 -13.75 -0.10
N SER A 95 -4.91 -14.16 0.19
CA SER A 95 -3.68 -13.62 -0.40
C SER A 95 -2.68 -14.77 -0.54
N LEU A 96 -2.20 -15.04 -1.74
CA LEU A 96 -1.29 -16.17 -2.04
C LEU A 96 0.08 -15.72 -2.55
N PHE A 97 0.22 -14.44 -2.89
CA PHE A 97 1.44 -13.88 -3.47
C PHE A 97 2.30 -13.21 -2.40
N ASP A 98 3.26 -12.42 -2.80
CA ASP A 98 4.22 -11.71 -1.95
C ASP A 98 3.56 -11.11 -0.68
N GLY A 99 4.35 -10.86 0.35
CA GLY A 99 3.85 -10.34 1.62
C GLY A 99 3.19 -11.42 2.50
N LYS A 100 2.06 -11.08 3.16
CA LYS A 100 1.33 -11.99 4.04
C LYS A 100 0.44 -12.93 3.24
N ARG A 101 0.66 -14.24 3.38
CA ARG A 101 -0.18 -15.29 2.76
C ARG A 101 -1.20 -15.80 3.76
N PHE A 102 -2.47 -15.87 3.34
CA PHE A 102 -3.57 -16.42 4.12
C PHE A 102 -4.79 -16.74 3.24
N ASP A 103 -5.71 -17.54 3.76
CA ASP A 103 -7.03 -17.80 3.21
C ASP A 103 -8.02 -17.91 4.39
N LEU A 104 -9.02 -17.04 4.41
CA LEU A 104 -10.03 -17.00 5.48
C LEU A 104 -11.21 -17.96 5.24
N GLY A 105 -11.23 -18.64 4.10
CA GLY A 105 -12.40 -19.42 3.67
C GLY A 105 -13.60 -18.54 3.37
N LEU A 106 -14.72 -19.15 3.05
CA LEU A 106 -16.00 -18.47 2.93
C LEU A 106 -16.53 -18.10 4.32
N TYR A 107 -17.06 -16.90 4.47
CA TYR A 107 -17.73 -16.46 5.70
C TYR A 107 -18.94 -15.59 5.44
N GLU A 108 -19.87 -15.64 6.38
CA GLU A 108 -21.22 -15.11 6.29
C GLU A 108 -21.28 -13.60 6.32
N ALA A 109 -22.41 -13.08 5.81
CA ALA A 109 -22.83 -11.69 5.96
C ALA A 109 -22.73 -11.22 7.41
N HIS A 110 -22.35 -9.96 7.60
CA HIS A 110 -22.27 -9.28 8.90
C HIS A 110 -21.31 -9.93 9.92
N THR A 111 -20.43 -10.82 9.47
CA THR A 111 -19.33 -11.37 10.27
C THR A 111 -18.00 -10.73 9.89
N ARG A 112 -16.96 -11.04 10.65
CA ARG A 112 -15.62 -10.50 10.42
C ARG A 112 -14.54 -11.54 10.68
N ARG A 113 -13.40 -11.35 10.06
CA ARG A 113 -12.16 -12.09 10.33
C ARG A 113 -11.02 -11.10 10.56
N VAL A 114 -10.00 -11.51 11.29
CA VAL A 114 -8.83 -10.67 11.60
C VAL A 114 -7.57 -11.42 11.17
N VAL A 115 -6.66 -10.71 10.51
CA VAL A 115 -5.34 -11.21 10.10
C VAL A 115 -4.26 -10.27 10.60
N GLN A 116 -3.21 -10.81 11.21
CA GLN A 116 -2.02 -10.03 11.58
C GLN A 116 -1.03 -10.00 10.40
N PHE A 117 -0.63 -8.80 10.00
CA PHE A 117 0.36 -8.56 8.95
C PHE A 117 1.75 -8.42 9.58
N ASP A 118 2.36 -9.55 9.88
CA ASP A 118 3.63 -9.69 10.62
C ASP A 118 4.89 -9.64 9.74
N LYS A 119 4.71 -9.44 8.42
CA LYS A 119 5.79 -9.32 7.45
C LYS A 119 5.66 -8.02 6.68
N GLU A 120 6.79 -7.36 6.44
CA GLU A 120 6.89 -6.27 5.48
C GLU A 120 6.66 -6.77 4.05
N GLY A 121 6.03 -5.93 3.23
CA GLY A 121 5.79 -6.22 1.82
C GLY A 121 4.39 -5.88 1.35
N VAL A 122 4.14 -6.16 0.08
CA VAL A 122 2.87 -5.93 -0.61
C VAL A 122 2.10 -7.23 -0.68
N SER A 123 0.86 -7.21 -0.19
CA SER A 123 -0.07 -8.34 -0.23
C SER A 123 -1.25 -7.99 -1.11
N TYR A 124 -1.46 -8.74 -2.16
CA TYR A 124 -2.65 -8.63 -3.01
C TYR A 124 -3.78 -9.44 -2.40
N ILE A 125 -4.90 -8.79 -2.16
CA ILE A 125 -6.07 -9.34 -1.47
C ILE A 125 -7.16 -9.57 -2.50
N PHE A 126 -7.74 -10.77 -2.53
CA PHE A 126 -8.76 -11.17 -3.49
C PHE A 126 -9.93 -11.88 -2.83
N CYS A 127 -11.06 -11.92 -3.55
CA CYS A 127 -12.20 -12.77 -3.23
C CYS A 127 -12.25 -13.95 -4.20
N ASN A 128 -12.41 -15.18 -3.68
CA ASN A 128 -12.41 -16.40 -4.51
C ASN A 128 -13.69 -16.61 -5.35
N ILE A 129 -14.73 -15.82 -5.11
CA ILE A 129 -16.04 -15.97 -5.77
C ILE A 129 -16.49 -14.74 -6.55
N HIS A 130 -15.79 -13.63 -6.42
CA HIS A 130 -16.05 -12.38 -7.15
C HIS A 130 -14.75 -11.89 -7.80
N PRO A 131 -14.58 -12.11 -9.11
CA PRO A 131 -13.31 -11.85 -9.80
C PRO A 131 -12.92 -10.36 -9.82
N GLU A 132 -13.87 -9.45 -9.67
CA GLU A 132 -13.64 -8.01 -9.63
C GLU A 132 -13.20 -7.49 -8.26
N MET A 133 -13.23 -8.35 -7.21
CA MET A 133 -12.87 -7.92 -5.85
C MET A 133 -11.38 -8.08 -5.61
N GLY A 134 -10.65 -6.99 -5.74
CA GLY A 134 -9.23 -6.87 -5.43
C GLY A 134 -8.93 -5.68 -4.54
N ALA A 135 -7.88 -5.81 -3.72
CA ALA A 135 -7.28 -4.74 -2.93
C ALA A 135 -5.79 -5.00 -2.67
N VAL A 136 -5.09 -4.00 -2.19
CA VAL A 136 -3.68 -4.12 -1.85
C VAL A 136 -3.43 -3.65 -0.42
N VAL A 137 -2.68 -4.46 0.32
CA VAL A 137 -2.16 -4.08 1.63
C VAL A 137 -0.65 -3.94 1.54
N VAL A 138 -0.15 -2.74 1.84
CA VAL A 138 1.27 -2.43 1.93
C VAL A 138 1.66 -2.38 3.40
N SER A 139 2.41 -3.38 3.86
CA SER A 139 2.89 -3.48 5.25
C SER A 139 4.33 -2.96 5.33
N LEU A 140 4.57 -1.90 6.10
CA LEU A 140 5.84 -1.20 6.18
C LEU A 140 6.44 -1.25 7.59
N SER A 141 7.76 -1.48 7.67
CA SER A 141 8.52 -1.42 8.92
C SER A 141 8.99 -0.01 9.29
N THR A 142 8.72 0.97 8.43
CA THR A 142 9.02 2.38 8.65
C THR A 142 7.74 3.20 8.81
N PRO A 143 7.71 4.24 9.67
CA PRO A 143 6.57 5.15 9.75
C PRO A 143 6.61 6.27 8.69
N PHE A 144 7.70 6.41 7.95
CA PHE A 144 7.93 7.49 7.00
C PHE A 144 7.37 7.13 5.62
N TYR A 145 6.08 7.29 5.44
CA TYR A 145 5.41 7.02 4.17
C TYR A 145 4.31 8.03 3.87
N GLY A 146 3.97 8.15 2.60
CA GLY A 146 2.83 8.89 2.11
C GLY A 146 2.14 8.15 0.96
N VAL A 147 0.86 8.42 0.77
CA VAL A 147 0.09 7.94 -0.39
C VAL A 147 -0.26 9.17 -1.23
N SER A 148 -0.03 9.09 -2.53
CA SER A 148 -0.28 10.22 -3.41
C SER A 148 -1.77 10.56 -3.48
N THR A 149 -2.04 11.85 -3.52
CA THR A 149 -3.37 12.39 -3.81
C THR A 149 -3.70 12.26 -5.31
N PRO A 150 -4.94 12.43 -5.75
CA PRO A 150 -5.30 12.33 -7.18
C PRO A 150 -4.55 13.30 -8.11
N ASP A 151 -4.06 14.41 -7.59
CA ASP A 151 -3.19 15.39 -8.29
C ASP A 151 -1.70 15.03 -8.19
N GLY A 152 -1.36 13.92 -7.57
CA GLY A 152 -0.01 13.36 -7.49
C GLY A 152 0.84 13.87 -6.33
N ALA A 153 0.33 14.76 -5.48
CA ALA A 153 1.10 15.23 -4.33
C ALA A 153 1.30 14.12 -3.29
N VAL A 154 2.52 14.01 -2.77
CA VAL A 154 2.88 13.09 -1.67
C VAL A 154 3.57 13.89 -0.58
N VAL A 155 3.16 13.66 0.66
CA VAL A 155 3.79 14.23 1.86
C VAL A 155 4.13 13.10 2.82
N LEU A 156 5.38 13.05 3.26
CA LEU A 156 5.85 12.17 4.34
C LEU A 156 6.13 13.05 5.55
N HIS A 157 5.50 12.74 6.67
CA HIS A 157 5.57 13.53 7.89
C HIS A 157 6.62 13.00 8.85
N ASP A 158 7.09 13.89 9.73
CA ASP A 158 7.93 13.57 10.88
C ASP A 158 9.22 12.80 10.54
N VAL A 159 9.82 13.10 9.38
CA VAL A 159 11.04 12.43 8.92
C VAL A 159 12.26 13.09 9.57
N PRO A 160 13.08 12.37 10.35
CA PRO A 160 14.33 12.90 10.87
C PRO A 160 15.34 13.14 9.74
N PRO A 161 16.21 14.15 9.82
CA PRO A 161 17.36 14.29 8.94
C PRO A 161 18.25 13.06 8.92
N GLY A 162 18.72 12.66 7.74
CA GLY A 162 19.57 11.47 7.57
C GLY A 162 19.50 10.87 6.17
N SER A 163 20.19 9.73 6.02
CA SER A 163 20.24 8.96 4.77
C SER A 163 19.15 7.91 4.71
N TYR A 164 18.40 7.87 3.63
CA TYR A 164 17.28 6.97 3.44
C TYR A 164 17.32 6.29 2.08
N ARG A 165 16.73 5.11 2.01
CA ARG A 165 16.31 4.51 0.76
C ARG A 165 14.90 4.95 0.44
N LEU A 166 14.74 5.69 -0.66
CA LEU A 166 13.44 5.98 -1.26
C LEU A 166 12.93 4.72 -1.94
N ASN A 167 11.67 4.38 -1.66
CA ASN A 167 10.95 3.29 -2.30
C ASN A 167 9.59 3.77 -2.79
N VAL A 168 9.11 3.15 -3.85
CA VAL A 168 7.83 3.49 -4.48
C VAL A 168 7.10 2.20 -4.81
N TRP A 169 5.80 2.19 -4.60
CA TRP A 169 4.91 1.16 -5.09
C TRP A 169 3.68 1.79 -5.75
N ALA A 170 3.29 1.24 -6.88
CA ALA A 170 2.06 1.59 -7.57
C ALA A 170 1.49 0.34 -8.24
N GLU A 171 0.18 0.26 -8.29
CA GLU A 171 -0.51 -0.79 -9.01
C GLU A 171 -0.27 -0.68 -10.52
N ASN A 172 -0.23 -1.81 -11.21
CA ASN A 172 -0.04 -1.89 -12.66
C ASN A 172 1.29 -1.30 -13.19
N VAL A 173 2.28 -1.15 -12.33
CA VAL A 173 3.64 -0.73 -12.70
C VAL A 173 4.59 -1.91 -12.55
N SER A 174 5.47 -2.09 -13.55
CA SER A 174 6.43 -3.20 -13.52
C SER A 174 7.42 -3.07 -12.36
N ARG A 175 7.83 -4.21 -11.78
CA ARG A 175 8.84 -4.25 -10.71
C ARG A 175 10.15 -3.58 -11.12
N ASP A 176 10.57 -3.74 -12.36
CA ASP A 176 11.82 -3.15 -12.86
C ASP A 176 11.76 -1.62 -12.83
N LEU A 177 10.62 -1.04 -13.23
CA LEU A 177 10.42 0.40 -13.15
C LEU A 177 10.38 0.89 -11.70
N LEU A 178 9.66 0.20 -10.82
CA LEU A 178 9.61 0.55 -9.39
C LEU A 178 11.00 0.46 -8.75
N ASN A 179 11.76 -0.60 -9.05
CA ASN A 179 13.13 -0.75 -8.58
C ASN A 179 14.06 0.34 -9.13
N GLY A 180 13.86 0.77 -10.38
CA GLY A 180 14.61 1.87 -10.99
C GLY A 180 14.38 3.23 -10.33
N LEU A 181 13.23 3.44 -9.71
CA LEU A 181 12.92 4.66 -8.94
C LEU A 181 13.54 4.62 -7.53
N SER A 182 13.87 3.43 -7.04
CA SER A 182 14.46 3.25 -5.71
C SER A 182 15.90 3.78 -5.69
N ARG A 183 16.16 4.78 -4.82
CA ARG A 183 17.47 5.42 -4.71
C ARG A 183 17.77 5.85 -3.29
N THR A 184 19.03 6.12 -2.99
CA THR A 184 19.44 6.77 -1.75
C THR A 184 19.12 8.26 -1.85
N VAL A 185 18.56 8.82 -0.78
CA VAL A 185 18.27 10.25 -0.61
C VAL A 185 18.78 10.72 0.73
N GLU A 186 19.24 11.97 0.78
CA GLU A 186 19.62 12.65 2.01
C GLU A 186 18.52 13.62 2.40
N ILE A 187 18.00 13.46 3.60
CA ILE A 187 17.02 14.37 4.20
C ILE A 187 17.77 15.33 5.13
N THR A 188 17.54 16.61 4.93
CA THR A 188 18.20 17.67 5.69
C THR A 188 17.19 18.41 6.58
N ASP A 189 17.61 19.43 7.29
CA ASP A 189 16.75 20.30 8.08
C ASP A 189 15.96 21.32 7.22
N HIS A 190 16.23 21.37 5.91
CA HIS A 190 15.56 22.24 4.94
C HIS A 190 15.63 21.64 3.53
N ASP A 191 14.70 22.04 2.64
CA ASP A 191 14.61 21.62 1.23
C ASP A 191 14.57 20.09 1.01
N ASN A 192 13.45 19.48 1.38
CA ASN A 192 13.27 18.03 1.30
C ASN A 192 12.28 17.64 0.19
N GLU A 193 12.48 18.18 -1.00
CA GLU A 193 11.73 17.77 -2.19
C GLU A 193 12.43 16.60 -2.89
N LEU A 194 11.74 15.46 -2.97
CA LEU A 194 12.23 14.28 -3.69
C LEU A 194 12.09 14.42 -5.22
N GLY A 195 11.47 15.52 -5.67
CA GLY A 195 11.21 15.81 -7.08
C GLY A 195 10.06 14.99 -7.64
N THR A 196 10.01 14.87 -8.99
CA THR A 196 8.94 14.17 -9.70
C THR A 196 9.27 12.70 -9.90
N LEU A 197 8.38 11.84 -9.43
CA LEU A 197 8.41 10.39 -9.61
C LEU A 197 7.53 10.02 -10.82
N ARG A 198 8.16 9.66 -11.94
CA ARG A 198 7.45 9.33 -13.19
C ARG A 198 7.22 7.85 -13.29
N LEU A 199 5.96 7.46 -13.36
CA LEU A 199 5.49 6.08 -13.43
C LEU A 199 4.79 5.86 -14.78
N GLN A 200 5.01 4.68 -15.35
CA GLN A 200 4.30 4.22 -16.54
C GLN A 200 3.60 2.91 -16.23
N THR A 201 2.27 2.88 -16.35
CA THR A 201 1.50 1.67 -16.15
C THR A 201 1.59 0.76 -17.37
N SER A 202 1.67 -0.55 -17.13
CA SER A 202 1.83 -1.59 -18.15
C SER A 202 0.61 -2.52 -18.25
N GLY A 203 -0.60 -1.95 -18.21
CA GLY A 203 -1.84 -2.72 -18.28
C GLY A 203 -2.45 -3.05 -16.92
N ASP A 204 -3.59 -3.73 -16.92
CA ASP A 204 -4.33 -4.10 -15.71
C ASP A 204 -3.85 -5.46 -15.19
N ILE A 205 -3.08 -5.45 -14.12
CA ILE A 205 -2.59 -6.68 -13.47
C ILE A 205 -3.68 -7.30 -12.57
N MET A 206 -4.58 -6.47 -12.01
CA MET A 206 -5.61 -6.93 -11.07
C MET A 206 -6.84 -7.49 -11.79
N GLY A 207 -7.17 -7.02 -12.99
CA GLY A 207 -8.34 -7.46 -13.75
C GLY A 207 -8.27 -8.89 -14.30
N HIS A 208 -7.13 -9.55 -14.20
CA HIS A 208 -6.89 -10.89 -14.75
C HIS A 208 -6.34 -11.87 -13.71
N HIS A 209 -6.64 -11.67 -12.43
CA HIS A 209 -6.22 -12.62 -11.41
C HIS A 209 -7.01 -13.92 -11.48
N GLU A 210 -6.38 -15.01 -11.07
CA GLU A 210 -6.97 -16.33 -10.94
C GLU A 210 -7.57 -16.51 -9.54
N ASN A 211 -8.45 -17.49 -9.42
CA ASN A 211 -8.97 -17.91 -8.12
C ASN A 211 -7.85 -18.54 -7.25
N LYS A 212 -8.13 -18.84 -5.99
CA LYS A 212 -7.13 -19.41 -5.07
C LYS A 212 -6.59 -20.79 -5.47
N PHE A 213 -7.16 -21.43 -6.46
CA PHE A 213 -6.70 -22.71 -7.00
C PHE A 213 -5.87 -22.55 -8.27
N GLY A 214 -5.63 -21.31 -8.74
CA GLY A 214 -4.92 -21.02 -9.98
C GLY A 214 -5.78 -21.28 -11.23
N GLU A 215 -7.09 -21.13 -11.12
CA GLU A 215 -8.04 -21.34 -12.22
C GLU A 215 -8.73 -20.03 -12.55
N SER A 216 -9.11 -19.87 -13.82
CA SER A 216 -9.97 -18.75 -14.22
C SER A 216 -11.33 -18.86 -13.54
N TYR A 217 -11.92 -17.73 -13.16
CA TYR A 217 -13.27 -17.71 -12.59
C TYR A 217 -14.28 -18.25 -13.59
N ALA A 218 -15.24 -19.03 -13.10
CA ALA A 218 -16.36 -19.46 -13.94
C ALA A 218 -17.11 -18.22 -14.50
N PRO A 219 -17.59 -18.27 -15.76
CA PRO A 219 -18.43 -17.20 -16.31
C PRO A 219 -19.58 -16.92 -15.33
N VAL A 220 -19.75 -15.67 -14.95
CA VAL A 220 -20.83 -15.25 -14.06
C VAL A 220 -22.15 -15.62 -14.76
N ALA A 221 -22.81 -16.70 -14.30
CA ALA A 221 -24.20 -16.92 -14.63
C ALA A 221 -24.95 -15.66 -14.20
N LYS A 222 -25.75 -15.04 -15.11
CA LYS A 222 -26.48 -13.78 -14.85
C LYS A 222 -27.00 -13.80 -13.41
N ASP A 223 -26.46 -12.87 -12.62
CA ASP A 223 -26.66 -12.76 -11.18
C ASP A 223 -28.16 -12.82 -10.86
N PRO A 224 -28.65 -13.77 -10.07
CA PRO A 224 -30.05 -13.80 -9.67
C PRO A 224 -30.37 -12.81 -8.53
N TYR A 225 -29.40 -11.92 -8.14
CA TYR A 225 -29.55 -10.95 -7.06
C TYR A 225 -29.29 -9.53 -7.54
#